data_3d83d77065a8c6c5ca72dbd465bc6e75
#
_entry.id   3d83d77065a8c6c5ca72dbd465bc6e75
#
_cell.length_a   1.000
_cell.length_b   1.000
_cell.length_c   1.000
_cell.angle_alpha   90.00
_cell.angle_beta   90.00
_cell.angle_gamma   90.00
#
_symmetry.space_group_name_H-M   'P 1'
#
loop_
_entity.id
_entity.type
_entity.pdbx_description
1 polymer ?
#
loop_
_entity_poly.entity_id
_entity_poly.type
_entity_poly.pdbx_seq_one_letter_code
_entity_poly.pdbx_strand_id
1 'polypeptide(L)'
;MNTTHSTRRRAAIALVAAAALTLTGCSPGPAENAVPNWPPASLEHYDLAGFEAPQIINTLDTMPVADRPNDLIASVQPTELVLTSGDESLETIPIPEDQFYLSVAPYYTSTHPCRFHSLTTCLGEIANEQVHVTVTDNASGDTLIDEPRITYDNGFLGLWLPRGITATLTIDHDGRTATAPISTGDDDLTCLTTMQLA
;
A
#
# COMPACT_ATOMS: atom_id res chain seq x y z
N MET A 1 -86.42 -11.02 -50.77
CA MET A 1 -87.07 -9.98 -51.60
C MET A 1 -86.04 -8.86 -51.79
N ASN A 2 -85.70 -8.72 -53.06
CA ASN A 2 -85.28 -7.45 -53.72
C ASN A 2 -84.09 -6.70 -53.17
N THR A 3 -83.24 -6.28 -53.94
CA THR A 3 -82.81 -6.20 -55.34
C THR A 3 -81.68 -5.19 -55.38
N THR A 4 -80.63 -5.64 -56.04
CA THR A 4 -79.74 -4.87 -56.94
C THR A 4 -79.73 -3.30 -56.85
N HIS A 5 -78.53 -2.74 -56.83
CA HIS A 5 -78.04 -1.97 -57.99
C HIS A 5 -76.54 -1.62 -57.95
N SER A 6 -75.93 -2.05 -58.99
CA SER A 6 -74.62 -1.71 -59.53
C SER A 6 -74.50 -0.23 -59.81
N THR A 7 -73.39 0.37 -59.57
CA THR A 7 -72.84 1.36 -60.51
C THR A 7 -71.30 1.44 -60.42
N ARG A 8 -70.73 1.11 -61.57
CA ARG A 8 -69.29 1.29 -61.90
C ARG A 8 -68.98 2.78 -62.04
N ARG A 9 -67.90 3.28 -61.54
CA ARG A 9 -67.13 4.40 -62.18
C ARG A 9 -65.62 4.30 -61.76
N ARG A 10 -64.86 3.98 -62.67
CA ARG A 10 -63.62 4.47 -63.32
C ARG A 10 -62.65 5.26 -62.44
N ALA A 11 -61.51 4.66 -62.24
CA ALA A 11 -60.11 5.05 -62.43
C ALA A 11 -59.70 6.50 -62.18
N ALA A 12 -58.78 6.62 -61.27
CA ALA A 12 -57.67 7.59 -61.39
C ALA A 12 -56.47 7.03 -60.62
N ILE A 13 -55.41 6.72 -61.35
CA ILE A 13 -54.10 6.29 -60.85
C ILE A 13 -53.42 7.56 -60.39
N ALA A 14 -53.14 7.71 -59.10
CA ALA A 14 -52.20 8.70 -58.58
C ALA A 14 -50.97 7.94 -58.03
N LEU A 15 -49.88 8.00 -58.73
CA LEU A 15 -48.58 7.60 -58.25
C LEU A 15 -48.18 8.56 -57.14
N VAL A 16 -48.10 8.07 -55.89
CA VAL A 16 -47.45 8.76 -54.82
C VAL A 16 -46.09 8.08 -54.59
N ALA A 17 -45.02 8.76 -54.94
CA ALA A 17 -43.68 8.35 -54.64
C ALA A 17 -43.48 8.42 -53.10
N ALA A 18 -43.38 7.28 -52.43
CA ALA A 18 -42.96 7.19 -51.04
C ALA A 18 -41.44 7.35 -50.94
N ALA A 19 -41.01 8.52 -50.54
CA ALA A 19 -39.62 8.73 -50.09
C ALA A 19 -39.41 8.04 -48.75
N ALA A 20 -38.72 6.90 -48.78
CA ALA A 20 -38.29 6.23 -47.55
C ALA A 20 -37.14 7.05 -46.92
N LEU A 21 -37.44 7.82 -45.88
CA LEU A 21 -36.42 8.38 -44.98
C LEU A 21 -35.88 7.24 -44.12
N THR A 22 -34.70 6.74 -44.42
CA THR A 22 -33.93 5.86 -43.52
C THR A 22 -33.35 6.76 -42.40
N LEU A 23 -34.01 6.77 -41.25
CA LEU A 23 -33.43 7.24 -39.99
C LEU A 23 -32.33 6.24 -39.58
N THR A 24 -31.08 6.54 -39.90
CA THR A 24 -29.94 5.87 -39.27
C THR A 24 -29.87 6.36 -37.81
N GLY A 25 -30.52 5.63 -36.91
CA GLY A 25 -30.36 5.81 -35.49
C GLY A 25 -28.92 5.44 -35.10
N CYS A 26 -28.10 6.45 -34.81
CA CYS A 26 -26.89 6.24 -34.02
C CYS A 26 -27.37 5.80 -32.62
N SER A 27 -27.36 4.52 -32.37
CA SER A 27 -27.44 3.97 -31.01
C SER A 27 -26.14 4.36 -30.32
N PRO A 28 -26.12 5.14 -29.24
CA PRO A 28 -24.91 5.23 -28.41
C PRO A 28 -24.68 3.84 -27.86
N GLY A 29 -23.58 3.21 -28.27
CA GLY A 29 -23.08 1.99 -27.64
C GLY A 29 -22.90 2.27 -26.14
N PRO A 30 -22.94 1.22 -25.29
CA PRO A 30 -22.64 1.40 -23.88
C PRO A 30 -21.33 2.16 -23.79
N ALA A 31 -21.31 3.25 -23.01
CA ALA A 31 -20.10 3.98 -22.72
C ALA A 31 -19.13 2.95 -22.11
N GLU A 32 -18.18 2.53 -22.90
CA GLU A 32 -17.01 1.85 -22.39
C GLU A 32 -16.46 2.80 -21.32
N ASN A 33 -16.52 2.38 -20.05
CA ASN A 33 -15.83 3.07 -18.98
C ASN A 33 -14.38 3.10 -19.42
N ALA A 34 -13.97 4.18 -20.03
CA ALA A 34 -12.58 4.43 -20.31
C ALA A 34 -11.89 4.51 -18.94
N VAL A 35 -11.28 3.41 -18.55
CA VAL A 35 -10.32 3.39 -17.46
C VAL A 35 -9.32 4.50 -17.81
N PRO A 36 -9.12 5.50 -16.95
CA PRO A 36 -8.13 6.54 -17.23
C PRO A 36 -6.84 5.84 -17.61
N ASN A 37 -6.33 6.11 -18.82
CA ASN A 37 -5.05 5.59 -19.27
C ASN A 37 -3.94 6.40 -18.59
N TRP A 38 -3.78 6.18 -17.25
CA TRP A 38 -2.61 6.64 -16.54
C TRP A 38 -1.42 5.85 -17.07
N PRO A 39 -0.28 6.51 -17.28
CA PRO A 39 0.95 5.75 -17.48
C PRO A 39 1.07 4.76 -16.32
N PRO A 40 1.54 3.53 -16.53
CA PRO A 40 1.78 2.60 -15.46
C PRO A 40 2.61 3.32 -14.38
N ALA A 41 2.20 3.19 -13.13
CA ALA A 41 2.94 3.79 -12.04
C ALA A 41 4.37 3.20 -12.07
N SER A 42 5.35 4.07 -11.98
CA SER A 42 6.76 3.68 -11.98
C SER A 42 7.44 4.31 -10.79
N LEU A 43 8.62 3.82 -10.41
CA LEU A 43 9.36 4.40 -9.28
C LEU A 43 9.75 5.87 -9.52
N GLU A 44 9.86 6.30 -10.78
CA GLU A 44 10.07 7.72 -11.13
C GLU A 44 8.92 8.61 -10.65
N HIS A 45 7.70 8.09 -10.65
CA HIS A 45 6.53 8.84 -10.16
C HIS A 45 6.61 9.19 -8.67
N TYR A 46 7.34 8.38 -7.91
CA TYR A 46 7.54 8.54 -6.47
C TYR A 46 8.92 9.11 -6.10
N ASP A 47 9.72 9.51 -7.08
CA ASP A 47 11.11 9.96 -6.90
C ASP A 47 12.01 8.88 -6.25
N LEU A 48 11.69 7.60 -6.47
CA LEU A 48 12.39 6.45 -5.89
C LEU A 48 13.26 5.69 -6.91
N ALA A 49 13.25 6.09 -8.18
CA ALA A 49 14.00 5.41 -9.22
C ALA A 49 15.51 5.40 -8.96
N GLY A 50 16.12 4.23 -9.11
CA GLY A 50 17.55 4.03 -8.90
C GLY A 50 17.99 3.96 -7.45
N PHE A 51 17.05 3.98 -6.49
CA PHE A 51 17.37 3.74 -5.09
C PHE A 51 17.40 2.23 -4.79
N GLU A 52 18.29 1.84 -3.89
CA GLU A 52 18.31 0.50 -3.31
C GLU A 52 17.30 0.40 -2.14
N ALA A 53 16.93 -0.83 -1.74
CA ALA A 53 15.94 -1.06 -0.69
C ALA A 53 16.18 -0.26 0.60
N PRO A 54 17.40 -0.18 1.17
CA PRO A 54 17.64 0.61 2.38
C PRO A 54 17.36 2.11 2.21
N GLN A 55 17.62 2.66 1.03
CA GLN A 55 17.35 4.08 0.75
C GLN A 55 15.86 4.35 0.66
N ILE A 56 15.11 3.47 -0.04
CA ILE A 56 13.65 3.59 -0.15
C ILE A 56 13.00 3.42 1.23
N ILE A 57 13.40 2.40 1.99
CA ILE A 57 12.88 2.13 3.33
C ILE A 57 13.09 3.36 4.23
N ASN A 58 14.32 3.88 4.31
CA ASN A 58 14.60 5.04 5.14
C ASN A 58 13.83 6.28 4.69
N THR A 59 13.68 6.49 3.37
CA THR A 59 12.94 7.64 2.82
C THR A 59 11.46 7.57 3.16
N LEU A 60 10.81 6.44 2.92
CA LEU A 60 9.36 6.30 3.11
C LEU A 60 8.96 6.17 4.58
N ASP A 61 9.74 5.45 5.41
CA ASP A 61 9.38 5.24 6.81
C ASP A 61 9.51 6.52 7.65
N THR A 62 10.51 7.38 7.32
CA THR A 62 10.69 8.68 7.98
C THR A 62 9.84 9.79 7.38
N MET A 63 9.15 9.54 6.26
CA MET A 63 8.31 10.53 5.59
C MET A 63 7.10 10.91 6.47
N PRO A 64 6.79 12.24 6.61
CA PRO A 64 5.58 12.65 7.30
C PRO A 64 4.33 11.94 6.73
N VAL A 65 3.41 11.54 7.60
CA VAL A 65 2.20 10.79 7.19
C VAL A 65 1.39 11.54 6.13
N ALA A 66 1.34 12.87 6.23
CA ALA A 66 0.61 13.71 5.28
C ALA A 66 1.23 13.76 3.88
N ASP A 67 2.52 13.44 3.76
CA ASP A 67 3.27 13.49 2.50
C ASP A 67 3.40 12.11 1.84
N ARG A 68 2.96 11.03 2.52
CA ARG A 68 3.04 9.66 2.01
C ARG A 68 2.18 9.48 0.77
N PRO A 69 2.68 8.83 -0.29
CA PRO A 69 1.87 8.49 -1.45
C PRO A 69 0.72 7.54 -1.02
N ASN A 70 -0.50 7.87 -1.40
CA ASN A 70 -1.71 7.14 -1.03
C ASN A 70 -2.05 5.98 -1.98
N ASP A 71 -1.34 5.90 -3.09
CA ASP A 71 -1.48 4.90 -4.15
C ASP A 71 -0.28 3.93 -4.23
N LEU A 72 0.73 4.10 -3.37
CA LEU A 72 1.87 3.20 -3.24
C LEU A 72 1.77 2.37 -1.96
N ILE A 73 1.89 1.06 -2.09
CA ILE A 73 2.13 0.15 -0.97
C ILE A 73 3.58 -0.31 -1.03
N ALA A 74 4.33 0.00 0.02
CA ALA A 74 5.73 -0.39 0.16
C ALA A 74 5.87 -1.33 1.35
N SER A 75 5.90 -2.64 1.09
CA SER A 75 5.92 -3.70 2.10
C SER A 75 7.34 -4.20 2.32
N VAL A 76 7.86 -4.02 3.53
CA VAL A 76 9.14 -4.58 3.94
C VAL A 76 8.94 -6.03 4.34
N GLN A 77 9.48 -6.95 3.55
CA GLN A 77 9.57 -8.37 3.87
C GLN A 77 10.97 -8.72 4.41
N PRO A 78 11.19 -9.90 4.96
CA PRO A 78 12.48 -10.25 5.59
C PRO A 78 13.69 -10.07 4.66
N THR A 79 13.55 -10.40 3.38
CA THR A 79 14.66 -10.43 2.41
C THR A 79 14.51 -9.41 1.28
N GLU A 80 13.36 -8.75 1.18
CA GLU A 80 13.05 -7.89 0.04
C GLU A 80 12.06 -6.78 0.41
N LEU A 81 12.09 -5.70 -0.35
CA LEU A 81 11.09 -4.65 -0.35
C LEU A 81 10.17 -4.85 -1.55
N VAL A 82 8.88 -5.02 -1.31
CA VAL A 82 7.86 -5.20 -2.36
C VAL A 82 7.08 -3.89 -2.54
N LEU A 83 7.07 -3.37 -3.75
CA LEU A 83 6.40 -2.12 -4.13
C LEU A 83 5.24 -2.43 -5.08
N THR A 84 4.04 -1.96 -4.74
CA THR A 84 2.83 -2.12 -5.56
C THR A 84 2.05 -0.82 -5.62
N SER A 85 1.34 -0.59 -6.74
CA SER A 85 0.39 0.52 -6.88
C SER A 85 -0.95 -0.04 -7.32
N GLY A 86 -1.97 0.07 -6.47
CA GLY A 86 -3.21 -0.66 -6.66
C GLY A 86 -2.97 -2.17 -6.75
N ASP A 87 -3.45 -2.79 -7.84
CA ASP A 87 -3.23 -4.22 -8.11
C ASP A 87 -1.97 -4.50 -8.96
N GLU A 88 -1.20 -3.48 -9.32
CA GLU A 88 0.01 -3.59 -10.13
C GLU A 88 1.24 -3.78 -9.25
N SER A 89 2.05 -4.82 -9.55
CA SER A 89 3.40 -4.96 -8.99
C SER A 89 4.34 -4.04 -9.73
N LEU A 90 4.96 -3.10 -9.00
CA LEU A 90 5.93 -2.18 -9.57
C LEU A 90 7.32 -2.79 -9.59
N GLU A 91 7.82 -3.18 -8.43
CA GLU A 91 9.17 -3.71 -8.27
C GLU A 91 9.31 -4.51 -6.98
N THR A 92 10.27 -5.45 -6.99
CA THR A 92 10.75 -6.15 -5.80
C THR A 92 12.26 -5.96 -5.73
N ILE A 93 12.74 -5.35 -4.65
CA ILE A 93 14.13 -4.94 -4.47
C ILE A 93 14.73 -5.71 -3.30
N PRO A 94 15.82 -6.46 -3.47
CA PRO A 94 16.42 -7.23 -2.39
C PRO A 94 16.98 -6.32 -1.29
N ILE A 95 16.78 -6.72 -0.04
CA ILE A 95 17.49 -6.16 1.11
C ILE A 95 18.88 -6.81 1.19
N PRO A 96 19.95 -6.08 1.54
CA PRO A 96 21.27 -6.65 1.70
C PRO A 96 21.27 -7.92 2.57
N GLU A 97 22.00 -8.96 2.15
CA GLU A 97 21.97 -10.29 2.76
C GLU A 97 22.41 -10.33 4.24
N ASP A 98 23.21 -9.36 4.67
CA ASP A 98 23.69 -9.23 6.04
C ASP A 98 22.80 -8.34 6.94
N GLN A 99 21.74 -7.74 6.37
CA GLN A 99 20.88 -6.79 7.07
C GLN A 99 19.44 -7.28 7.17
N PHE A 100 18.80 -6.88 8.25
CA PHE A 100 17.36 -7.07 8.48
C PHE A 100 16.75 -5.75 8.96
N TYR A 101 15.62 -5.35 8.40
CA TYR A 101 14.89 -4.18 8.86
C TYR A 101 13.71 -4.58 9.72
N LEU A 102 13.72 -4.15 10.98
CA LEU A 102 12.61 -4.32 11.92
C LEU A 102 11.99 -2.96 12.23
N SER A 103 10.72 -2.80 11.91
CA SER A 103 9.94 -1.63 12.29
C SER A 103 9.13 -1.93 13.55
N VAL A 104 9.19 -1.04 14.54
CA VAL A 104 8.64 -1.26 15.88
C VAL A 104 7.70 -0.11 16.25
N ALA A 105 6.49 -0.45 16.71
CA ALA A 105 5.52 0.51 17.23
C ALA A 105 5.27 0.24 18.73
N PRO A 106 5.91 0.99 19.63
CA PRO A 106 5.52 0.99 21.03
C PRO A 106 4.14 1.63 21.20
N TYR A 107 3.39 1.19 22.22
CA TYR A 107 2.05 1.71 22.48
C TYR A 107 1.68 1.63 23.96
N TYR A 108 0.71 2.42 24.38
CA TYR A 108 0.11 2.34 25.69
C TYR A 108 -1.22 1.59 25.69
N THR A 109 -2.11 1.94 24.76
CA THR A 109 -3.50 1.50 24.76
C THR A 109 -3.98 0.91 23.45
N SER A 110 -3.42 1.34 22.32
CA SER A 110 -3.91 1.00 21.00
C SER A 110 -2.81 0.49 20.07
N THR A 111 -3.06 -0.65 19.47
CA THR A 111 -2.18 -1.28 18.47
C THR A 111 -3.02 -2.03 17.44
N HIS A 112 -2.37 -2.56 16.42
CA HIS A 112 -2.97 -3.38 15.39
C HIS A 112 -2.07 -4.59 15.08
N PRO A 113 -2.62 -5.73 14.60
CA PRO A 113 -1.78 -6.84 14.16
C PRO A 113 -1.06 -6.48 12.86
N CYS A 114 0.25 -6.75 12.82
CA CYS A 114 1.09 -6.53 11.65
C CYS A 114 2.15 -7.64 11.57
N ARG A 115 2.44 -8.14 10.36
CA ARG A 115 3.51 -9.10 10.13
C ARG A 115 4.64 -8.49 9.31
N PHE A 116 4.30 -7.86 8.19
CA PHE A 116 5.24 -7.15 7.32
C PHE A 116 4.92 -5.66 7.33
N HIS A 117 5.93 -4.84 7.62
CA HIS A 117 5.74 -3.41 7.76
C HIS A 117 5.42 -2.75 6.42
N SER A 118 4.35 -1.97 6.38
CA SER A 118 4.02 -1.11 5.25
C SER A 118 4.48 0.31 5.55
N LEU A 119 5.49 0.76 4.82
CA LEU A 119 6.11 2.08 4.98
C LEU A 119 5.14 3.23 4.70
N THR A 120 4.09 2.97 3.94
CA THR A 120 3.13 4.00 3.48
C THR A 120 1.80 3.99 4.24
N THR A 121 1.44 2.88 4.92
CA THR A 121 0.10 2.75 5.52
C THR A 121 0.09 2.44 7.01
N CYS A 122 1.17 1.87 7.58
CA CYS A 122 1.19 1.56 9.00
C CYS A 122 1.23 2.83 9.86
N LEU A 123 0.43 2.81 10.94
CA LEU A 123 0.34 3.88 11.93
C LEU A 123 0.42 3.29 13.34
N GLY A 124 1.27 3.87 14.20
CA GLY A 124 1.42 3.55 15.62
C GLY A 124 0.85 4.64 16.51
N GLU A 125 0.75 4.36 17.81
CA GLU A 125 0.16 5.29 18.79
C GLU A 125 1.11 6.42 19.20
N ILE A 126 2.41 6.14 19.32
CA ILE A 126 3.40 7.06 19.91
C ILE A 126 4.24 7.68 18.78
N ALA A 127 3.79 8.83 18.27
CA ALA A 127 4.44 9.53 17.16
C ALA A 127 5.28 10.73 17.63
N ASN A 128 6.47 10.92 17.01
CA ASN A 128 7.35 12.05 17.26
C ASN A 128 7.84 12.18 18.73
N GLU A 129 7.89 11.05 19.46
CA GLU A 129 8.28 11.00 20.86
C GLU A 129 9.67 10.37 21.02
N GLN A 130 10.41 10.83 22.03
CA GLN A 130 11.71 10.26 22.35
C GLN A 130 11.54 9.01 23.21
N VAL A 131 12.02 7.88 22.72
CA VAL A 131 12.11 6.61 23.44
C VAL A 131 13.56 6.21 23.63
N HIS A 132 13.88 5.41 24.64
CA HIS A 132 15.18 4.76 24.73
C HIS A 132 15.09 3.33 24.23
N VAL A 133 15.98 2.95 23.33
CA VAL A 133 15.98 1.63 22.67
C VAL A 133 17.21 0.86 23.06
N THR A 134 17.02 -0.36 23.58
CA THR A 134 18.11 -1.30 23.85
C THR A 134 17.87 -2.59 23.07
N VAL A 135 18.86 -3.06 22.32
CA VAL A 135 18.86 -4.38 21.65
C VAL A 135 20.09 -5.15 22.11
N THR A 136 19.85 -6.31 22.70
CA THR A 136 20.93 -7.21 23.17
C THR A 136 20.86 -8.53 22.42
N ASP A 137 21.95 -8.93 21.78
CA ASP A 137 22.09 -10.25 21.14
C ASP A 137 22.07 -11.35 22.21
N ASN A 138 21.16 -12.32 22.06
CA ASN A 138 20.99 -13.36 23.07
C ASN A 138 22.09 -14.44 23.03
N ALA A 139 22.81 -14.57 21.92
CA ALA A 139 23.87 -15.56 21.78
C ALA A 139 25.21 -15.09 22.33
N SER A 140 25.59 -13.83 22.05
CA SER A 140 26.84 -13.24 22.51
C SER A 140 26.70 -12.49 23.83
N GLY A 141 25.51 -11.95 24.12
CA GLY A 141 25.27 -11.01 25.22
C GLY A 141 25.71 -9.57 24.88
N ASP A 142 26.11 -9.31 23.65
CA ASP A 142 26.54 -7.98 23.24
C ASP A 142 25.34 -7.03 23.07
N THR A 143 25.51 -5.81 23.50
CA THR A 143 24.54 -4.74 23.23
C THR A 143 24.77 -4.18 21.83
N LEU A 144 23.80 -4.38 20.93
CA LEU A 144 23.83 -3.93 19.56
C LEU A 144 23.36 -2.48 19.42
N ILE A 145 22.38 -2.10 20.21
CA ILE A 145 21.78 -0.75 20.27
C ILE A 145 21.55 -0.40 21.74
N ASP A 146 21.93 0.83 22.15
CA ASP A 146 21.63 1.39 23.49
C ASP A 146 21.66 2.92 23.37
N GLU A 147 20.56 3.48 22.88
CA GLU A 147 20.50 4.92 22.59
C GLU A 147 19.08 5.48 22.56
N PRO A 148 18.92 6.80 22.79
CA PRO A 148 17.66 7.47 22.54
C PRO A 148 17.36 7.52 21.04
N ARG A 149 16.10 7.26 20.67
CA ARG A 149 15.55 7.37 19.32
C ARG A 149 14.28 8.21 19.38
N ILE A 150 13.91 8.81 18.25
CA ILE A 150 12.61 9.47 18.09
C ILE A 150 11.75 8.58 17.20
N THR A 151 10.54 8.25 17.65
CA THR A 151 9.56 7.61 16.80
C THR A 151 9.19 8.54 15.64
N TYR A 152 9.00 7.98 14.46
CA TYR A 152 8.63 8.75 13.29
C TYR A 152 7.20 9.30 13.41
N ASP A 153 6.79 10.15 12.48
CA ASP A 153 5.46 10.72 12.43
C ASP A 153 4.34 9.64 12.36
N ASN A 154 4.67 8.47 11.84
CA ASN A 154 3.78 7.31 11.80
C ASN A 154 3.70 6.52 13.12
N GLY A 155 4.43 6.91 14.17
CA GLY A 155 4.46 6.21 15.45
C GLY A 155 5.31 4.95 15.49
N PHE A 156 6.12 4.71 14.45
CA PHE A 156 7.09 3.61 14.39
C PHE A 156 8.52 4.13 14.57
N LEU A 157 9.43 3.22 14.81
CA LEU A 157 10.86 3.42 14.68
C LEU A 157 11.47 2.23 13.92
N GLY A 158 12.43 2.50 13.05
CA GLY A 158 13.11 1.49 12.25
C GLY A 158 14.45 1.11 12.80
N LEU A 159 14.73 -0.18 12.83
CA LEU A 159 15.99 -0.76 13.31
C LEU A 159 16.63 -1.60 12.20
N TRP A 160 17.81 -1.22 11.77
CA TRP A 160 18.67 -2.06 10.95
C TRP A 160 19.50 -2.96 11.87
N LEU A 161 19.32 -4.27 11.77
CA LEU A 161 19.94 -5.27 12.62
C LEU A 161 20.72 -6.28 11.75
N PRO A 162 21.74 -6.96 12.33
CA PRO A 162 22.34 -8.10 11.66
C PRO A 162 21.31 -9.19 11.37
N ARG A 163 21.43 -9.84 10.23
CA ARG A 163 20.56 -10.96 9.87
C ARG A 163 20.93 -12.23 10.61
N GLY A 164 19.93 -13.07 10.90
CA GLY A 164 20.10 -14.41 11.46
C GLY A 164 20.40 -14.46 12.96
N ILE A 165 20.08 -13.40 13.71
CA ILE A 165 20.26 -13.36 15.15
C ILE A 165 18.93 -13.54 15.90
N THR A 166 19.03 -13.90 17.18
CA THR A 166 17.96 -13.75 18.17
C THR A 166 18.42 -12.71 19.19
N ALA A 167 17.55 -11.77 19.52
CA ALA A 167 17.89 -10.68 20.42
C ALA A 167 16.73 -10.35 21.36
N THR A 168 17.01 -9.57 22.38
CA THR A 168 16.02 -8.98 23.26
C THR A 168 15.95 -7.49 22.97
N LEU A 169 14.77 -7.00 22.60
CA LEU A 169 14.47 -5.59 22.40
C LEU A 169 13.77 -5.05 23.65
N THR A 170 14.27 -3.92 24.16
CA THR A 170 13.61 -3.15 25.23
C THR A 170 13.40 -1.72 24.75
N ILE A 171 12.22 -1.18 25.06
CA ILE A 171 11.87 0.23 24.83
C ILE A 171 11.39 0.82 26.15
N ASP A 172 12.02 1.94 26.52
CA ASP A 172 11.62 2.73 27.67
C ASP A 172 11.06 4.09 27.22
N HIS A 173 9.91 4.49 27.77
CA HIS A 173 9.28 5.77 27.52
C HIS A 173 8.47 6.22 28.74
N ASP A 174 8.71 7.44 29.23
CA ASP A 174 7.98 8.06 30.36
C ASP A 174 7.89 7.16 31.60
N GLY A 175 8.99 6.46 31.92
CA GLY A 175 9.08 5.59 33.10
C GLY A 175 8.34 4.26 32.96
N ARG A 176 7.88 3.92 31.77
CA ARG A 176 7.32 2.61 31.42
C ARG A 176 8.25 1.88 30.46
N THR A 177 8.19 0.55 30.50
CA THR A 177 9.08 -0.30 29.75
C THR A 177 8.28 -1.38 29.01
N ALA A 178 8.68 -1.68 27.79
CA ALA A 178 8.26 -2.86 27.04
C ALA A 178 9.47 -3.69 26.66
N THR A 179 9.39 -5.01 26.79
CA THR A 179 10.46 -5.92 26.40
C THR A 179 9.90 -7.11 25.59
N ALA A 180 10.54 -7.45 24.49
CA ALA A 180 10.14 -8.56 23.65
C ALA A 180 11.37 -9.31 23.08
N PRO A 181 11.30 -10.63 22.92
CA PRO A 181 12.23 -11.36 22.07
C PRO A 181 11.98 -11.01 20.60
N ILE A 182 13.06 -10.85 19.84
CA ILE A 182 13.04 -10.63 18.40
C ILE A 182 13.98 -11.61 17.71
N SER A 183 13.71 -11.88 16.42
CA SER A 183 14.56 -12.66 15.53
C SER A 183 14.61 -12.00 14.15
N THR A 184 15.67 -12.26 13.41
CA THR A 184 15.99 -11.59 12.14
C THR A 184 16.29 -12.59 11.01
N GLY A 185 15.61 -13.73 11.01
CA GLY A 185 15.69 -14.75 9.96
C GLY A 185 14.80 -14.44 8.77
N ASP A 186 14.89 -15.30 7.76
CA ASP A 186 14.21 -15.10 6.48
C ASP A 186 12.67 -15.27 6.55
N ASP A 187 12.16 -15.88 7.60
CA ASP A 187 10.73 -16.10 7.82
C ASP A 187 10.15 -15.22 8.95
N ASP A 188 10.97 -14.34 9.55
CA ASP A 188 10.57 -13.53 10.69
C ASP A 188 9.69 -12.32 10.28
N LEU A 189 9.01 -11.76 11.27
CA LEU A 189 8.20 -10.55 11.06
C LEU A 189 9.11 -9.32 10.95
N THR A 190 8.74 -8.37 10.11
CA THR A 190 9.41 -7.07 9.98
C THR A 190 8.63 -5.94 10.64
N CYS A 191 7.47 -6.25 11.22
CA CYS A 191 6.59 -5.29 11.88
C CYS A 191 6.26 -5.80 13.30
N LEU A 192 6.81 -5.13 14.31
CA LEU A 192 6.59 -5.47 15.71
C LEU A 192 5.64 -4.45 16.36
N THR A 193 4.40 -4.87 16.60
CA THR A 193 3.32 -4.04 17.16
C THR A 193 2.80 -4.55 18.50
N THR A 194 3.62 -5.35 19.20
CA THR A 194 3.26 -5.97 20.49
C THR A 194 4.01 -5.35 21.67
N MET A 195 4.68 -4.20 21.50
CA MET A 195 5.48 -3.51 22.50
C MET A 195 4.58 -2.61 23.38
N GLN A 196 3.78 -3.20 24.27
CA GLN A 196 2.96 -2.45 25.21
C GLN A 196 3.81 -1.93 26.38
N LEU A 197 3.85 -0.63 26.52
CA LEU A 197 4.54 0.06 27.62
C LEU A 197 3.71 0.00 28.91
N ALA A 198 4.25 -0.63 29.96
CA ALA A 198 3.59 -0.87 31.24
C ALA A 198 4.48 -0.44 32.44
#